data_75e96b235fcec8420b7ce3dd7ae8cede
#
_entry.id   75e96b235fcec8420b7ce3dd7ae8cede
#
_cell.length_a   1.000
_cell.length_b   1.000
_cell.length_c   1.000
_cell.angle_alpha   90.00
_cell.angle_beta   90.00
_cell.angle_gamma   90.00
#
_symmetry.space_group_name_H-M   'P 1'
#
loop_
_entity.id
_entity.type
_entity.pdbx_description
1 polymer ?
#
loop_
_entity_poly.entity_id
_entity_poly.type
_entity_poly.pdbx_seq_one_letter_code
_entity_poly.pdbx_strand_id
1 'polypeptide(L)'
;MTLAAPARHALTVRPVRLADAQSLQDFVQALDPASRRMRFHGAINGCPPALLRRLTEADGVRHVAFVALDSAPQCPAIAGEARYVANAEGDAAEFAICVSEAYRGSGVADELMRQLLNAARAAGIGWLYGDVLAENMRMAGFMRRQGFALAWPFDAEAGIERWERAVRERPQHRKRGFGRWLGMWLNREPVAAR
;
A
#
# COMPACT_ATOMS: atom_id res chain seq x y z
N MET A 1 9.76 -0.19 36.54
CA MET A 1 9.97 -1.36 35.67
C MET A 1 10.09 -0.86 34.26
N THR A 2 11.31 -0.78 33.74
CA THR A 2 11.58 -0.34 32.36
C THR A 2 11.32 -1.54 31.46
N LEU A 3 10.23 -1.49 30.68
CA LEU A 3 10.00 -2.47 29.62
C LEU A 3 11.14 -2.36 28.62
N ALA A 4 11.97 -3.39 28.55
CA ALA A 4 13.01 -3.50 27.53
C ALA A 4 12.35 -3.43 26.16
N ALA A 5 12.82 -2.55 25.27
CA ALA A 5 12.40 -2.53 23.89
C ALA A 5 12.66 -3.92 23.29
N PRO A 6 11.71 -4.49 22.52
CA PRO A 6 11.91 -5.79 21.91
C PRO A 6 13.18 -5.74 21.04
N ALA A 7 13.99 -6.79 21.16
CA ALA A 7 15.17 -6.94 20.32
C ALA A 7 14.74 -6.77 18.85
N ARG A 8 15.37 -5.85 18.13
CA ARG A 8 15.07 -5.63 16.71
C ARG A 8 15.58 -6.84 15.93
N HIS A 9 14.68 -7.75 15.61
CA HIS A 9 14.97 -8.84 14.69
C HIS A 9 15.22 -8.29 13.29
N ALA A 10 15.98 -9.03 12.48
CA ALA A 10 16.24 -8.63 11.10
C ALA A 10 14.93 -8.63 10.30
N LEU A 11 14.57 -7.46 9.76
CA LEU A 11 13.41 -7.33 8.89
C LEU A 11 13.81 -7.66 7.45
N THR A 12 13.07 -8.55 6.81
CA THR A 12 13.29 -8.95 5.41
C THR A 12 12.09 -8.50 4.58
N VAL A 13 12.34 -7.77 3.49
CA VAL A 13 11.30 -7.39 2.53
C VAL A 13 11.41 -8.27 1.29
N ARG A 14 10.31 -8.88 0.89
CA ARG A 14 10.22 -9.73 -0.30
C ARG A 14 8.85 -9.62 -0.99
N PRO A 15 8.74 -10.04 -2.26
CA PRO A 15 7.44 -10.18 -2.90
C PRO A 15 6.48 -11.09 -2.11
N VAL A 16 5.20 -10.76 -2.15
CA VAL A 16 4.12 -11.59 -1.60
C VAL A 16 4.05 -12.92 -2.35
N ARG A 17 3.68 -13.96 -1.63
CA ARG A 17 3.45 -15.33 -2.17
C ARG A 17 2.07 -15.81 -1.75
N LEU A 18 1.49 -16.74 -2.49
CA LEU A 18 0.22 -17.38 -2.11
C LEU A 18 0.28 -18.02 -0.72
N ALA A 19 1.44 -18.55 -0.34
CA ALA A 19 1.66 -19.14 1.00
C ALA A 19 1.57 -18.10 2.14
N ASP A 20 1.61 -16.80 1.85
CA ASP A 20 1.47 -15.74 2.87
C ASP A 20 0.01 -15.47 3.28
N ALA A 21 -0.96 -16.19 2.70
CA ALA A 21 -2.38 -15.92 2.89
C ALA A 21 -2.78 -15.87 4.38
N GLN A 22 -2.39 -16.87 5.16
CA GLN A 22 -2.70 -16.90 6.59
C GLN A 22 -2.04 -15.74 7.33
N SER A 23 -0.74 -15.49 7.10
CA SER A 23 -0.01 -14.41 7.75
C SER A 23 -0.55 -13.02 7.37
N LEU A 24 -1.02 -12.82 6.12
CA LEU A 24 -1.69 -11.59 5.68
C LEU A 24 -3.06 -11.43 6.34
N GLN A 25 -3.82 -12.51 6.50
CA GLN A 25 -5.08 -12.49 7.23
C GLN A 25 -4.86 -12.08 8.68
N ASP A 26 -3.90 -12.71 9.35
CA ASP A 26 -3.54 -12.41 10.73
C ASP A 26 -3.07 -10.95 10.88
N PHE A 27 -2.23 -10.48 9.94
CA PHE A 27 -1.77 -9.10 9.91
C PHE A 27 -2.94 -8.10 9.82
N VAL A 28 -3.89 -8.30 8.89
CA VAL A 28 -5.05 -7.41 8.73
C VAL A 28 -5.94 -7.46 9.96
N GLN A 29 -6.13 -8.63 10.58
CA GLN A 29 -6.94 -8.79 11.79
C GLN A 29 -6.30 -8.11 13.00
N ALA A 30 -4.97 -8.15 13.10
CA ALA A 30 -4.22 -7.56 14.20
C ALA A 30 -4.12 -6.02 14.14
N LEU A 31 -4.40 -5.40 12.97
CA LEU A 31 -4.44 -3.93 12.87
C LEU A 31 -5.54 -3.37 13.79
N ASP A 32 -5.25 -2.26 14.48
CA ASP A 32 -6.28 -1.54 15.20
C ASP A 32 -7.38 -1.01 14.25
N PRO A 33 -8.59 -0.73 14.75
CA PRO A 33 -9.70 -0.27 13.90
C PRO A 33 -9.38 1.01 13.10
N ALA A 34 -8.62 1.95 13.69
CA ALA A 34 -8.25 3.18 13.03
C ALA A 34 -7.27 2.92 11.89
N SER A 35 -6.23 2.10 12.10
CA SER A 35 -5.27 1.69 11.06
C SER A 35 -5.95 0.94 9.93
N ARG A 36 -6.89 0.06 10.25
CA ARG A 36 -7.69 -0.67 9.27
C ARG A 36 -8.54 0.28 8.43
N ARG A 37 -9.23 1.23 9.08
CA ARG A 37 -10.00 2.26 8.38
C ARG A 37 -9.11 3.13 7.47
N MET A 38 -7.94 3.56 7.96
CA MET A 38 -6.98 4.35 7.18
C MET A 38 -6.45 3.58 5.95
N ARG A 39 -6.26 2.26 6.08
CA ARG A 39 -5.73 1.41 5.01
C ARG A 39 -6.77 1.08 3.94
N PHE A 40 -8.02 0.85 4.33
CA PHE A 40 -9.06 0.35 3.44
C PHE A 40 -10.16 1.40 3.15
N HIS A 41 -10.02 2.62 3.67
CA HIS A 41 -10.96 3.74 3.53
C HIS A 41 -12.41 3.41 3.94
N GLY A 42 -12.57 2.44 4.82
CA GLY A 42 -13.87 1.99 5.30
C GLY A 42 -13.78 1.05 6.48
N ALA A 43 -14.92 0.80 7.11
CA ALA A 43 -15.02 -0.20 8.16
C ALA A 43 -15.05 -1.60 7.52
N ILE A 44 -13.94 -2.34 7.68
CA ILE A 44 -13.92 -3.76 7.34
C ILE A 44 -13.84 -4.60 8.61
N ASN A 45 -14.67 -5.62 8.70
CA ASN A 45 -14.64 -6.58 9.80
C ASN A 45 -13.74 -7.76 9.41
N GLY A 46 -12.50 -7.75 9.91
CA GLY A 46 -11.52 -8.79 9.60
C GLY A 46 -10.96 -8.72 8.18
N CYS A 47 -10.63 -9.87 7.62
CA CYS A 47 -10.10 -10.02 6.26
C CYS A 47 -11.02 -10.96 5.45
N PRO A 48 -12.03 -10.44 4.75
CA PRO A 48 -12.91 -11.26 3.92
C PRO A 48 -12.14 -12.05 2.85
N PRO A 49 -12.61 -13.24 2.41
CA PRO A 49 -11.92 -14.06 1.42
C PRO A 49 -11.61 -13.34 0.10
N ALA A 50 -12.48 -12.44 -0.35
CA ALA A 50 -12.25 -11.63 -1.54
C ALA A 50 -11.09 -10.64 -1.36
N LEU A 51 -10.98 -10.03 -0.17
CA LEU A 51 -9.85 -9.17 0.16
C LEU A 51 -8.56 -10.00 0.24
N LEU A 52 -8.59 -11.16 0.92
CA LEU A 52 -7.42 -12.02 1.06
C LEU A 52 -6.87 -12.46 -0.31
N ARG A 53 -7.74 -12.87 -1.23
CA ARG A 53 -7.32 -13.16 -2.61
C ARG A 53 -6.59 -11.98 -3.24
N ARG A 54 -7.15 -10.78 -3.17
CA ARG A 54 -6.50 -9.56 -3.70
C ARG A 54 -5.16 -9.27 -3.02
N LEU A 55 -5.02 -9.62 -1.75
CA LEU A 55 -3.78 -9.43 -1.01
C LEU A 55 -2.69 -10.42 -1.42
N THR A 56 -3.03 -11.60 -1.93
CA THR A 56 -2.11 -12.68 -2.28
C THR A 56 -1.88 -12.83 -3.78
N GLU A 57 -2.85 -12.47 -4.62
CA GLU A 57 -2.78 -12.59 -6.06
C GLU A 57 -2.07 -11.38 -6.68
N ALA A 58 -0.75 -11.42 -6.74
CA ALA A 58 0.09 -10.44 -7.41
C ALA A 58 0.78 -11.08 -8.62
N ASP A 59 0.67 -10.48 -9.81
CA ASP A 59 1.28 -10.97 -11.05
C ASP A 59 2.75 -10.56 -11.21
N GLY A 60 3.23 -9.70 -10.32
CA GLY A 60 4.60 -9.19 -10.32
C GLY A 60 4.89 -8.12 -11.36
N VAL A 61 3.92 -7.72 -12.17
CA VAL A 61 4.08 -6.72 -13.25
C VAL A 61 3.08 -5.58 -13.09
N ARG A 62 1.79 -5.88 -13.23
CA ARG A 62 0.69 -4.89 -13.11
C ARG A 62 0.13 -4.81 -11.69
N HIS A 63 0.19 -5.89 -10.97
CA HIS A 63 -0.10 -5.97 -9.55
C HIS A 63 1.15 -6.47 -8.83
N VAL A 64 1.84 -5.58 -8.16
CA VAL A 64 3.06 -5.88 -7.39
C VAL A 64 2.78 -5.68 -5.92
N ALA A 65 3.19 -6.64 -5.10
CA ALA A 65 3.02 -6.58 -3.66
C ALA A 65 4.27 -7.10 -2.93
N PHE A 66 4.62 -6.43 -1.84
CA PHE A 66 5.72 -6.79 -0.95
C PHE A 66 5.22 -6.93 0.49
N VAL A 67 5.83 -7.84 1.22
CA VAL A 67 5.69 -7.97 2.67
C VAL A 67 7.03 -7.75 3.34
N ALA A 68 7.00 -7.06 4.48
CA ALA A 68 8.10 -7.01 5.43
C ALA A 68 7.85 -8.04 6.52
N LEU A 69 8.79 -8.96 6.68
CA LEU A 69 8.72 -10.05 7.66
C LEU A 69 9.69 -9.79 8.79
N ASP A 70 9.22 -9.97 10.00
CA ASP A 70 10.09 -10.11 11.16
C ASP A 70 10.56 -11.56 11.25
N SER A 71 11.88 -11.74 11.24
CA SER A 71 12.52 -13.06 11.30
C SER A 71 12.61 -13.62 12.74
N ALA A 72 11.69 -13.25 13.62
CA ALA A 72 11.63 -13.84 14.96
C ALA A 72 11.51 -15.37 14.88
N PRO A 73 12.29 -16.12 15.68
CA PRO A 73 12.45 -17.56 15.49
C PRO A 73 11.17 -18.39 15.66
N GLN A 74 10.10 -17.83 16.21
CA GLN A 74 8.91 -18.59 16.59
C GLN A 74 7.69 -18.40 15.70
N CYS A 75 7.64 -17.35 14.87
CA CYS A 75 6.65 -17.16 13.80
C CYS A 75 7.02 -15.91 12.99
N PRO A 76 7.29 -16.00 11.70
CA PRO A 76 7.55 -14.82 10.89
C PRO A 76 6.26 -14.01 10.78
N ALA A 77 6.16 -12.95 11.58
CA ALA A 77 5.03 -12.03 11.54
C ALA A 77 5.22 -11.00 10.43
N ILE A 78 4.14 -10.65 9.74
CA ILE A 78 4.17 -9.54 8.78
C ILE A 78 4.19 -8.24 9.58
N ALA A 79 5.30 -7.51 9.45
CA ALA A 79 5.51 -6.19 10.04
C ALA A 79 4.82 -5.09 9.22
N GLY A 80 4.68 -5.30 7.91
CA GLY A 80 4.02 -4.38 6.98
C GLY A 80 3.84 -4.98 5.60
N GLU A 81 2.94 -4.39 4.83
CA GLU A 81 2.73 -4.72 3.42
C GLU A 81 2.64 -3.44 2.58
N ALA A 82 3.07 -3.52 1.33
CA ALA A 82 2.87 -2.47 0.35
C ALA A 82 2.63 -3.08 -1.03
N ARG A 83 1.81 -2.40 -1.83
CA ARG A 83 1.46 -2.85 -3.18
C ARG A 83 1.15 -1.71 -4.10
N TYR A 84 1.23 -1.96 -5.40
CA TYR A 84 0.60 -1.13 -6.40
C TYR A 84 -0.21 -1.97 -7.39
N VAL A 85 -1.20 -1.32 -8.00
CA VAL A 85 -1.97 -1.84 -9.14
C VAL A 85 -1.92 -0.81 -10.26
N ALA A 86 -1.40 -1.22 -11.42
CA ALA A 86 -1.32 -0.37 -12.59
C ALA A 86 -2.70 -0.14 -13.20
N ASN A 87 -2.90 1.07 -13.75
CA ASN A 87 -4.08 1.37 -14.56
C ASN A 87 -4.10 0.58 -15.88
N ALA A 88 -5.17 0.69 -16.65
CA ALA A 88 -5.34 -0.07 -17.89
C ALA A 88 -4.22 0.24 -18.91
N GLU A 89 -3.80 1.47 -18.99
CA GLU A 89 -2.75 1.97 -19.90
C GLU A 89 -1.33 1.55 -19.46
N GLY A 90 -1.13 1.19 -18.18
CA GLY A 90 0.16 0.79 -17.63
C GLY A 90 1.13 1.95 -17.40
N ASP A 91 0.67 3.20 -17.48
CA ASP A 91 1.50 4.39 -17.31
C ASP A 91 1.44 4.99 -15.88
N ALA A 92 0.43 4.61 -15.11
CA ALA A 92 0.26 5.01 -13.72
C ALA A 92 -0.18 3.82 -12.86
N ALA A 93 0.11 3.88 -11.55
CA ALA A 93 -0.33 2.85 -10.63
C ALA A 93 -0.80 3.46 -9.30
N GLU A 94 -1.90 2.92 -8.78
CA GLU A 94 -2.37 3.19 -7.43
C GLU A 94 -1.59 2.33 -6.45
N PHE A 95 -1.03 2.95 -5.41
CA PHE A 95 -0.36 2.20 -4.35
C PHE A 95 -1.10 2.29 -3.02
N ALA A 96 -0.84 1.30 -2.19
CA ALA A 96 -1.26 1.28 -0.80
C ALA A 96 -0.16 0.67 0.07
N ILE A 97 -0.04 1.16 1.31
CA ILE A 97 0.96 0.71 2.27
C ILE A 97 0.37 0.69 3.67
N CYS A 98 0.74 -0.30 4.46
CA CYS A 98 0.38 -0.42 5.86
C CYS A 98 1.52 -1.06 6.66
N VAL A 99 1.75 -0.54 7.87
CA VAL A 99 2.74 -1.07 8.82
C VAL A 99 2.06 -1.25 10.16
N SER A 100 2.22 -2.42 10.75
CA SER A 100 1.73 -2.73 12.11
C SER A 100 2.27 -1.72 13.13
N GLU A 101 1.46 -1.43 14.15
CA GLU A 101 1.77 -0.45 15.19
C GLU A 101 3.12 -0.73 15.85
N ALA A 102 3.42 -2.00 16.12
CA ALA A 102 4.66 -2.42 16.76
C ALA A 102 5.93 -2.06 15.97
N TYR A 103 5.80 -1.89 14.64
CA TYR A 103 6.93 -1.61 13.74
C TYR A 103 6.95 -0.18 13.22
N ARG A 104 6.09 0.71 13.74
CA ARG A 104 6.13 2.13 13.37
C ARG A 104 7.44 2.78 13.81
N GLY A 105 7.99 3.61 12.94
CA GLY A 105 9.28 4.26 13.21
C GLY A 105 10.51 3.36 13.05
N SER A 106 10.36 2.11 12.62
CA SER A 106 11.46 1.16 12.41
C SER A 106 12.13 1.27 11.02
N GLY A 107 11.60 2.11 10.11
CA GLY A 107 12.06 2.20 8.72
C GLY A 107 11.40 1.21 7.75
N VAL A 108 10.50 0.34 8.23
CA VAL A 108 9.80 -0.65 7.39
C VAL A 108 9.03 0.02 6.25
N ALA A 109 8.33 1.14 6.53
CA ALA A 109 7.57 1.84 5.50
C ALA A 109 8.49 2.41 4.41
N ASP A 110 9.65 2.94 4.79
CA ASP A 110 10.63 3.50 3.85
C ASP A 110 11.19 2.41 2.94
N GLU A 111 11.52 1.23 3.50
CA GLU A 111 12.02 0.10 2.74
C GLU A 111 10.95 -0.47 1.80
N LEU A 112 9.71 -0.65 2.27
CA LEU A 112 8.59 -1.08 1.43
C LEU A 112 8.34 -0.12 0.27
N MET A 113 8.34 1.20 0.52
CA MET A 113 8.17 2.22 -0.52
C MET A 113 9.32 2.19 -1.52
N ARG A 114 10.56 2.00 -1.06
CA ARG A 114 11.74 1.87 -1.92
C ARG A 114 11.59 0.69 -2.88
N GLN A 115 11.13 -0.47 -2.40
CA GLN A 115 10.88 -1.66 -3.23
C GLN A 115 9.77 -1.39 -4.26
N LEU A 116 8.66 -0.75 -3.87
CA LEU A 116 7.58 -0.37 -4.78
C LEU A 116 8.07 0.57 -5.90
N LEU A 117 8.83 1.60 -5.54
CA LEU A 117 9.37 2.56 -6.50
C LEU A 117 10.33 1.89 -7.48
N ASN A 118 11.16 0.95 -7.02
CA ASN A 118 12.05 0.20 -7.87
C ASN A 118 11.28 -0.72 -8.83
N ALA A 119 10.28 -1.44 -8.35
CA ALA A 119 9.43 -2.28 -9.17
C ALA A 119 8.64 -1.46 -10.20
N ALA A 120 8.08 -0.31 -9.80
CA ALA A 120 7.38 0.59 -10.69
C ALA A 120 8.29 1.13 -11.82
N ARG A 121 9.54 1.49 -11.49
CA ARG A 121 10.53 1.89 -12.51
C ARG A 121 10.84 0.77 -13.49
N ALA A 122 11.05 -0.43 -12.99
CA ALA A 122 11.32 -1.61 -13.82
C ALA A 122 10.15 -1.95 -14.74
N ALA A 123 8.92 -1.81 -14.24
CA ALA A 123 7.69 -2.05 -15.01
C ALA A 123 7.33 -0.90 -15.98
N GLY A 124 8.09 0.20 -15.98
CA GLY A 124 7.81 1.33 -16.87
C GLY A 124 6.71 2.27 -16.41
N ILE A 125 6.22 2.12 -15.18
CA ILE A 125 5.22 3.02 -14.58
C ILE A 125 5.79 4.44 -14.51
N GLY A 126 5.06 5.41 -15.04
CA GLY A 126 5.44 6.83 -15.03
C GLY A 126 5.06 7.54 -13.75
N TRP A 127 3.94 7.12 -13.12
CA TRP A 127 3.39 7.76 -11.93
C TRP A 127 2.92 6.75 -10.89
N LEU A 128 3.26 7.00 -9.63
CA LEU A 128 2.60 6.37 -8.48
C LEU A 128 1.70 7.40 -7.80
N TYR A 129 0.49 6.99 -7.44
CA TYR A 129 -0.43 7.78 -6.65
C TYR A 129 -1.07 6.93 -5.56
N GLY A 130 -1.50 7.59 -4.49
CA GLY A 130 -2.22 6.94 -3.40
C GLY A 130 -3.23 7.91 -2.80
N ASP A 131 -4.40 7.40 -2.47
CA ASP A 131 -5.46 8.13 -1.81
C ASP A 131 -5.31 7.98 -0.29
N VAL A 132 -5.35 9.10 0.42
CA VAL A 132 -5.10 9.19 1.87
C VAL A 132 -6.25 9.94 2.51
N LEU A 133 -6.83 9.41 3.59
CA LEU A 133 -7.80 10.16 4.36
C LEU A 133 -7.15 11.43 4.91
N ALA A 134 -7.79 12.59 4.75
CA ALA A 134 -7.23 13.90 5.11
C ALA A 134 -6.84 13.99 6.60
N GLU A 135 -7.54 13.25 7.47
CA GLU A 135 -7.22 13.13 8.88
C GLU A 135 -5.94 12.30 9.16
N ASN A 136 -5.40 11.57 8.17
CA ASN A 136 -4.22 10.74 8.33
C ASN A 136 -2.92 11.56 8.19
N MET A 137 -2.71 12.47 9.14
CA MET A 137 -1.54 13.37 9.17
C MET A 137 -0.21 12.61 9.17
N ARG A 138 -0.18 11.40 9.75
CA ARG A 138 1.03 10.56 9.74
C ARG A 138 1.39 10.12 8.32
N MET A 139 0.39 9.63 7.56
CA MET A 139 0.59 9.22 6.17
C MET A 139 0.94 10.44 5.31
N ALA A 140 0.26 11.56 5.46
CA ALA A 140 0.59 12.80 4.75
C ALA A 140 2.06 13.23 4.97
N GLY A 141 2.55 13.15 6.22
CA GLY A 141 3.95 13.39 6.55
C GLY A 141 4.90 12.38 5.91
N PHE A 142 4.53 11.11 5.88
CA PHE A 142 5.30 10.06 5.18
C PHE A 142 5.36 10.34 3.68
N MET A 143 4.24 10.67 3.04
CA MET A 143 4.16 10.96 1.60
C MET A 143 5.09 12.11 1.20
N ARG A 144 5.10 13.20 1.98
CA ARG A 144 6.02 14.33 1.75
C ARG A 144 7.48 13.90 1.81
N ARG A 145 7.88 13.12 2.83
CA ARG A 145 9.26 12.60 2.93
C ARG A 145 9.64 11.68 1.78
N GLN A 146 8.67 10.93 1.24
CA GLN A 146 8.87 10.07 0.07
C GLN A 146 8.83 10.84 -1.26
N GLY A 147 8.72 12.17 -1.24
CA GLY A 147 8.73 13.01 -2.44
C GLY A 147 7.42 12.98 -3.24
N PHE A 148 6.31 12.59 -2.61
CA PHE A 148 4.99 12.76 -3.18
C PHE A 148 4.49 14.18 -2.95
N ALA A 149 3.76 14.72 -3.92
CA ALA A 149 3.05 15.98 -3.85
C ALA A 149 1.54 15.75 -3.80
N LEU A 150 0.85 16.65 -3.13
CA LEU A 150 -0.61 16.66 -3.13
C LEU A 150 -1.11 16.97 -4.54
N ALA A 151 -1.93 16.11 -5.10
CA ALA A 151 -2.55 16.31 -6.42
C ALA A 151 -3.65 17.36 -6.34
N TRP A 152 -3.83 18.12 -7.43
CA TRP A 152 -4.87 19.10 -7.56
C TRP A 152 -5.80 18.73 -8.73
N PRO A 153 -7.15 18.83 -8.60
CA PRO A 153 -7.92 19.31 -7.45
C PRO A 153 -8.08 18.23 -6.34
N PHE A 154 -8.22 18.70 -5.10
CA PHE A 154 -8.50 17.92 -3.92
C PHE A 154 -10.02 17.65 -3.78
N ASP A 155 -10.42 16.43 -3.46
CA ASP A 155 -11.83 16.09 -3.17
C ASP A 155 -12.13 16.32 -1.67
N ALA A 156 -12.51 17.56 -1.34
CA ALA A 156 -12.81 17.95 0.02
C ALA A 156 -14.10 17.29 0.57
N GLU A 157 -15.05 16.94 -0.30
CA GLU A 157 -16.31 16.30 0.12
C GLU A 157 -16.10 14.86 0.56
N ALA A 158 -15.19 14.15 -0.12
CA ALA A 158 -14.85 12.78 0.24
C ALA A 158 -13.89 12.69 1.44
N GLY A 159 -13.30 13.80 1.89
CA GLY A 159 -12.28 13.81 2.94
C GLY A 159 -11.03 13.02 2.54
N ILE A 160 -10.72 12.94 1.24
CA ILE A 160 -9.61 12.16 0.69
C ILE A 160 -8.66 13.08 -0.06
N GLU A 161 -7.38 12.92 0.23
CA GLU A 161 -6.26 13.58 -0.44
C GLU A 161 -5.59 12.60 -1.38
N ARG A 162 -5.42 12.98 -2.64
CA ARG A 162 -4.58 12.22 -3.56
C ARG A 162 -3.17 12.76 -3.54
N TRP A 163 -2.24 11.86 -3.29
CA TRP A 163 -0.80 12.12 -3.32
C TRP A 163 -0.19 11.41 -4.51
N GLU A 164 0.63 12.13 -5.28
CA GLU A 164 1.24 11.58 -6.49
C GLU A 164 2.73 11.87 -6.57
N ARG A 165 3.46 10.97 -7.23
CA ARG A 165 4.88 11.11 -7.50
C ARG A 165 5.24 10.59 -8.87
N ALA A 166 6.03 11.37 -9.63
CA ALA A 166 6.68 10.88 -10.83
C ALA A 166 7.71 9.80 -10.47
N VAL A 167 7.65 8.66 -11.12
CA VAL A 167 8.60 7.54 -10.98
C VAL A 167 9.70 7.64 -12.02
N ARG A 168 9.39 8.19 -13.19
CA ARG A 168 10.31 8.52 -14.29
C ARG A 168 10.21 9.99 -14.60
N GLU A 169 11.32 10.60 -15.06
CA GLU A 169 11.27 11.93 -15.66
C GLU A 169 10.38 11.88 -16.90
N ARG A 170 9.37 12.75 -16.95
CA ARG A 170 8.48 12.85 -18.10
C ARG A 170 9.21 13.53 -19.28
N PRO A 171 9.02 13.03 -20.51
CA PRO A 171 8.92 13.93 -21.64
C PRO A 171 7.73 14.87 -21.39
N GLN A 172 7.96 16.19 -21.44
CA GLN A 172 6.92 17.20 -21.22
C GLN A 172 5.79 16.97 -22.23
N HIS A 173 4.67 16.36 -21.83
CA HIS A 173 3.34 16.58 -22.43
C HIS A 173 2.25 15.73 -21.75
N ARG A 174 1.22 16.43 -21.39
CA ARG A 174 -0.18 16.09 -21.08
C ARG A 174 -0.61 16.21 -19.62
N LYS A 175 -1.25 17.37 -19.35
CA LYS A 175 -2.29 17.46 -18.32
C LYS A 175 -3.45 16.54 -18.74
N ARG A 176 -3.55 15.35 -18.20
CA ARG A 176 -4.76 14.51 -18.29
C ARG A 176 -5.49 14.60 -16.98
N GLY A 177 -6.75 15.05 -17.05
CA GLY A 177 -7.68 14.91 -15.93
C GLY A 177 -7.84 13.42 -15.61
N PHE A 178 -7.40 13.02 -14.45
CA PHE A 178 -7.64 11.68 -13.95
C PHE A 178 -9.09 11.58 -13.49
N GLY A 179 -9.89 10.79 -14.21
CA GLY A 179 -11.25 10.46 -13.80
C GLY A 179 -11.26 9.79 -12.43
N ARG A 180 -12.34 10.04 -11.67
CA ARG A 180 -12.61 9.43 -10.37
C ARG A 180 -12.54 7.90 -10.46
N TRP A 181 -11.52 7.32 -9.86
CA TRP A 181 -11.40 5.87 -9.61
C TRP A 181 -11.44 5.58 -8.11
N LEU A 182 -12.39 6.24 -7.42
CA LEU A 182 -12.69 5.90 -6.04
C LEU A 182 -13.35 4.52 -6.03
N GLY A 183 -12.73 3.55 -5.41
CA GLY A 183 -13.37 2.29 -5.08
C GLY A 183 -12.82 1.03 -5.74
N MET A 184 -11.69 1.06 -6.41
CA MET A 184 -11.13 -0.15 -7.03
C MET A 184 -10.77 -1.26 -6.03
N TRP A 185 -10.62 -0.91 -4.76
CA TRP A 185 -10.28 -1.86 -3.70
C TRP A 185 -11.48 -2.52 -3.01
N LEU A 186 -12.66 -1.91 -3.06
CA LEU A 186 -13.84 -2.41 -2.32
C LEU A 186 -14.98 -2.93 -3.20
N ASN A 187 -15.13 -2.52 -4.47
CA ASN A 187 -16.39 -2.71 -5.22
C ASN A 187 -16.24 -3.14 -6.69
N ARG A 188 -15.35 -4.06 -7.05
CA ARG A 188 -15.49 -4.77 -8.33
C ARG A 188 -15.83 -6.23 -8.09
N GLU A 189 -17.09 -6.56 -8.31
CA GLU A 189 -17.51 -7.92 -8.65
C GLU A 189 -16.77 -8.37 -9.92
N PRO A 190 -16.36 -9.65 -10.02
CA PRO A 190 -15.77 -10.14 -11.24
C PRO A 190 -16.79 -10.02 -12.37
N VAL A 191 -16.42 -9.28 -13.44
CA VAL A 191 -17.15 -9.32 -14.70
C VAL A 191 -17.12 -10.76 -15.17
N ALA A 192 -18.28 -11.43 -15.13
CA ALA A 192 -18.46 -12.76 -15.70
C ALA A 192 -18.07 -12.69 -17.18
N ALA A 193 -17.06 -13.47 -17.59
CA ALA A 193 -16.78 -13.74 -18.98
C ALA A 193 -17.98 -14.48 -19.58
N ARG A 194 -18.57 -13.90 -20.61
CA ARG A 194 -19.41 -14.61 -21.58
C ARG A 194 -18.55 -15.02 -22.76
#